data_6a780599dbdf1a3ace18ee92e92e3cf1
#
_entry.id   6a780599dbdf1a3ace18ee92e92e3cf1
#
_cell.length_a   1.000
_cell.length_b   1.000
_cell.length_c   1.000
_cell.angle_alpha   90.00
_cell.angle_beta   90.00
_cell.angle_gamma   90.00
#
_symmetry.space_group_name_H-M   'P 1'
#
loop_
_entity.id
_entity.type
_entity.pdbx_description
1 polymer ?
#
loop_
_entity_poly.entity_id
_entity_poly.type
_entity_poly.pdbx_seq_one_letter_code
_entity_poly.pdbx_strand_id
1 'polypeptide(L)'
;GKTLYNGPPRGAALTNARLLIKVNTGMEEGAGYTGVQVNWGQAVKTIQDGSADAMVLPMSFPDPRVTAALASGDITIWSVSKEVFDGEAFQNVGKLPGTVPVELPLADMGYGEGVTVVSEDDMFRGPGTVGADIVNVNMDFDLAKSLTAAFINNIETIYHTKAPFMPGTWHGETDPAITDMCGNNPIKYHPGAVAAWEEAGYTIPDCAK
;
A
#
# COMPACT_ATOMS: atom_id res chain seq x y z
N GLY A 1 2.56 27.39 6.86
CA GLY A 1 2.35 25.95 6.87
C GLY A 1 2.12 25.44 5.47
N LYS A 2 2.36 24.15 5.27
CA LYS A 2 2.14 23.48 4.00
C LYS A 2 0.78 22.79 4.00
N THR A 3 0.23 22.56 2.81
CA THR A 3 -1.04 21.87 2.62
C THR A 3 -0.75 20.48 2.04
N LEU A 4 -1.23 19.43 2.71
CA LEU A 4 -0.99 18.05 2.33
C LEU A 4 -2.31 17.33 2.06
N TYR A 5 -2.40 16.69 0.89
CA TYR A 5 -3.44 15.69 0.70
C TYR A 5 -3.07 14.44 1.52
N ASN A 6 -3.95 14.06 2.42
CA ASN A 6 -3.70 12.95 3.35
C ASN A 6 -4.79 11.85 3.30
N GLY A 7 -5.47 11.74 2.16
CA GLY A 7 -6.46 10.70 1.90
C GLY A 7 -7.90 11.21 1.81
N PRO A 8 -8.83 10.34 1.44
CA PRO A 8 -10.25 10.70 1.42
C PRO A 8 -10.77 10.93 2.85
N PRO A 9 -11.85 11.73 2.99
CA PRO A 9 -12.46 11.96 4.30
C PRO A 9 -12.95 10.63 4.89
N ARG A 10 -12.52 10.33 6.09
CA ARG A 10 -12.78 9.08 6.83
C ARG A 10 -12.00 7.88 6.25
N GLY A 11 -11.78 6.88 7.10
CA GLY A 11 -11.19 5.60 6.74
C GLY A 11 -9.70 5.46 7.10
N ALA A 12 -9.19 4.27 6.87
CA ALA A 12 -7.84 3.87 7.27
C ALA A 12 -6.74 4.71 6.60
N ALA A 13 -6.91 5.08 5.34
CA ALA A 13 -5.91 5.85 4.60
C ALA A 13 -5.61 7.20 5.27
N LEU A 14 -6.66 7.94 5.70
CA LEU A 14 -6.48 9.20 6.41
C LEU A 14 -5.78 9.00 7.76
N THR A 15 -6.19 7.98 8.51
CA THR A 15 -5.58 7.65 9.80
C THR A 15 -4.10 7.29 9.64
N ASN A 16 -3.79 6.44 8.68
CA ASN A 16 -2.41 6.00 8.42
C ASN A 16 -1.53 7.14 7.89
N ALA A 17 -2.05 8.00 7.01
CA ALA A 17 -1.31 9.16 6.53
C ALA A 17 -0.96 10.13 7.66
N ARG A 18 -1.91 10.45 8.54
CA ARG A 18 -1.68 11.29 9.72
C ARG A 18 -0.60 10.69 10.64
N LEU A 19 -0.69 9.39 10.89
CA LEU A 19 0.30 8.69 11.72
C LEU A 19 1.68 8.71 11.06
N LEU A 20 1.76 8.43 9.77
CA LEU A 20 3.01 8.44 9.01
C LEU A 20 3.67 9.82 9.01
N ILE A 21 2.90 10.89 8.76
CA ILE A 21 3.40 12.26 8.83
C ILE A 21 3.94 12.56 10.22
N LYS A 22 3.19 12.21 11.26
CA LYS A 22 3.62 12.42 12.64
C LYS A 22 4.91 11.68 12.99
N VAL A 23 5.03 10.41 12.62
CA VAL A 23 6.22 9.60 12.89
C VAL A 23 7.45 10.14 12.15
N ASN A 24 7.28 10.59 10.90
CA ASN A 24 8.40 11.07 10.09
C ASN A 24 8.83 12.51 10.40
N THR A 25 7.91 13.35 10.84
CA THR A 25 8.16 14.80 10.92
C THR A 25 7.87 15.42 12.28
N GLY A 26 7.21 14.69 13.17
CA GLY A 26 6.66 15.22 14.42
C GLY A 26 5.45 16.15 14.24
N MET A 27 5.01 16.44 13.01
CA MET A 27 3.93 17.38 12.74
C MET A 27 2.55 16.74 12.87
N GLU A 28 1.60 17.52 13.35
CA GLU A 28 0.19 17.15 13.44
C GLU A 28 -0.67 18.07 12.56
N GLU A 29 -1.75 17.51 12.02
CA GLU A 29 -2.72 18.28 11.23
C GLU A 29 -3.36 19.38 12.08
N GLY A 30 -3.48 20.57 11.51
CA GLY A 30 -3.98 21.76 12.19
C GLY A 30 -2.93 22.56 12.96
N ALA A 31 -1.82 21.93 13.37
CA ALA A 31 -0.71 22.60 14.06
C ALA A 31 0.54 22.73 13.17
N GLY A 32 0.96 21.66 12.49
CA GLY A 32 2.15 21.65 11.64
C GLY A 32 1.84 21.79 10.15
N TYR A 33 0.69 21.32 9.70
CA TYR A 33 0.25 21.38 8.31
C TYR A 33 -1.29 21.46 8.22
N THR A 34 -1.78 21.85 7.05
CA THR A 34 -3.22 21.81 6.72
C THR A 34 -3.51 20.56 5.91
N GLY A 35 -4.45 19.74 6.36
CA GLY A 35 -4.87 18.54 5.64
C GLY A 35 -5.94 18.84 4.58
N VAL A 36 -5.80 18.26 3.41
CA VAL A 36 -6.81 18.25 2.34
C VAL A 36 -7.33 16.83 2.20
N GLN A 37 -8.64 16.66 2.30
CA GLN A 37 -9.32 15.37 2.15
C GLN A 37 -10.33 15.46 0.99
N VAL A 38 -10.01 14.82 -0.10
CA VAL A 38 -10.91 14.63 -1.26
C VAL A 38 -10.94 13.17 -1.65
N ASN A 39 -11.93 12.78 -2.45
CA ASN A 39 -12.03 11.39 -2.92
C ASN A 39 -10.82 10.99 -3.78
N TRP A 40 -10.53 9.69 -3.83
CA TRP A 40 -9.38 9.14 -4.56
C TRP A 40 -9.25 9.65 -6.00
N GLY A 41 -10.35 9.73 -6.74
CA GLY A 41 -10.35 10.22 -8.12
C GLY A 41 -9.99 11.70 -8.28
N GLN A 42 -9.91 12.46 -7.18
CA GLN A 42 -9.55 13.89 -7.17
C GLN A 42 -8.14 14.13 -6.58
N ALA A 43 -7.49 13.10 -6.04
CA ALA A 43 -6.22 13.23 -5.33
C ALA A 43 -5.15 13.93 -6.20
N VAL A 44 -4.90 13.44 -7.41
CA VAL A 44 -3.89 14.00 -8.31
C VAL A 44 -4.21 15.45 -8.67
N LYS A 45 -5.49 15.79 -8.82
CA LYS A 45 -5.91 17.16 -9.14
C LYS A 45 -5.48 18.16 -8.07
N THR A 46 -5.40 17.75 -6.80
CA THR A 46 -4.96 18.64 -5.72
C THR A 46 -3.52 19.13 -5.90
N ILE A 47 -2.66 18.30 -6.50
CA ILE A 47 -1.30 18.69 -6.87
C ILE A 47 -1.33 19.56 -8.13
N GLN A 48 -2.10 19.16 -9.13
CA GLN A 48 -2.17 19.84 -10.42
C GLN A 48 -2.71 21.26 -10.33
N ASP A 49 -3.67 21.53 -9.44
CA ASP A 49 -4.26 22.87 -9.24
C ASP A 49 -3.62 23.64 -8.09
N GLY A 50 -2.62 23.06 -7.41
CA GLY A 50 -1.90 23.69 -6.32
C GLY A 50 -2.70 23.78 -5.00
N SER A 51 -3.82 23.09 -4.86
CA SER A 51 -4.58 23.05 -3.60
C SER A 51 -3.90 22.17 -2.53
N ALA A 52 -2.92 21.34 -2.92
CA ALA A 52 -2.00 20.68 -2.01
C ALA A 52 -0.56 20.81 -2.51
N ASP A 53 0.37 21.06 -1.60
CA ASP A 53 1.81 21.12 -1.86
C ASP A 53 2.43 19.71 -2.02
N ALA A 54 1.85 18.71 -1.33
CA ALA A 54 2.29 17.32 -1.37
C ALA A 54 1.13 16.38 -1.07
N MET A 55 1.35 15.08 -1.32
CA MET A 55 0.36 14.05 -0.98
C MET A 55 1.00 12.84 -0.28
N VAL A 56 0.25 12.29 0.65
CA VAL A 56 0.53 11.00 1.29
C VAL A 56 -0.63 10.07 0.95
N LEU A 57 -0.34 9.01 0.23
CA LEU A 57 -1.35 8.04 -0.20
C LEU A 57 -0.74 6.65 -0.38
N PRO A 58 -1.52 5.58 -0.22
CA PRO A 58 -1.08 4.25 -0.60
C PRO A 58 -0.89 4.18 -2.11
N MET A 59 0.23 3.57 -2.54
CA MET A 59 0.58 3.44 -3.96
C MET A 59 1.24 2.09 -4.23
N SER A 60 1.19 1.67 -5.47
CA SER A 60 2.04 0.62 -6.03
C SER A 60 3.24 1.24 -6.74
N PHE A 61 4.18 0.44 -7.18
CA PHE A 61 5.33 0.89 -7.96
C PHE A 61 5.39 0.14 -9.31
N PRO A 62 5.41 0.88 -10.46
CA PRO A 62 5.08 2.31 -10.60
C PRO A 62 3.58 2.58 -10.42
N ASP A 63 3.23 3.76 -9.89
CA ASP A 63 1.83 4.15 -9.68
C ASP A 63 1.36 5.07 -10.82
N PRO A 64 0.22 4.76 -11.47
CA PRO A 64 -0.31 5.58 -12.57
C PRO A 64 -0.70 7.00 -12.13
N ARG A 65 -0.96 7.23 -10.84
CA ARG A 65 -1.24 8.58 -10.32
C ARG A 65 0.00 9.45 -10.29
N VAL A 66 1.18 8.87 -10.03
CA VAL A 66 2.46 9.59 -10.16
C VAL A 66 2.69 9.98 -11.62
N THR A 67 2.49 9.05 -12.55
CA THR A 67 2.58 9.33 -13.98
C THR A 67 1.59 10.44 -14.42
N ALA A 68 0.36 10.41 -13.91
CA ALA A 68 -0.62 11.46 -14.20
C ALA A 68 -0.22 12.82 -13.60
N ALA A 69 0.43 12.84 -12.44
CA ALA A 69 0.90 14.07 -11.79
C ALA A 69 2.06 14.73 -12.54
N LEU A 70 2.85 13.99 -13.33
CA LEU A 70 3.92 14.53 -14.20
C LEU A 70 3.41 15.56 -15.21
N ALA A 71 2.13 15.56 -15.54
CA ALA A 71 1.55 16.60 -16.37
C ALA A 71 1.63 18.02 -15.74
N SER A 72 1.91 18.13 -14.44
CA SER A 72 2.07 19.38 -13.71
C SER A 72 3.53 19.79 -13.49
N GLY A 73 4.47 18.94 -13.83
CA GLY A 73 5.93 19.11 -13.63
C GLY A 73 6.56 17.88 -12.99
N ASP A 74 7.85 18.00 -12.70
CA ASP A 74 8.62 16.93 -12.08
C ASP A 74 8.08 16.57 -10.69
N ILE A 75 8.09 15.28 -10.38
CA ILE A 75 7.59 14.74 -9.11
C ILE A 75 8.76 14.26 -8.26
N THR A 76 8.73 14.64 -6.99
CA THR A 76 9.66 14.12 -5.99
C THR A 76 8.94 13.20 -5.04
N ILE A 77 9.46 11.99 -4.87
CA ILE A 77 9.01 10.99 -3.89
C ILE A 77 10.06 10.94 -2.78
N TRP A 78 9.62 10.98 -1.52
CA TRP A 78 10.52 10.85 -0.37
C TRP A 78 10.40 9.45 0.24
N SER A 79 11.52 8.77 0.34
CA SER A 79 11.68 7.59 1.19
C SER A 79 11.63 8.00 2.66
N VAL A 80 11.14 7.12 3.52
CA VAL A 80 11.40 7.25 4.96
C VAL A 80 12.89 7.09 5.21
N SER A 81 13.49 7.96 6.04
CA SER A 81 14.91 7.83 6.39
C SER A 81 15.18 6.51 7.14
N LYS A 82 16.40 5.99 7.00
CA LYS A 82 16.77 4.75 7.67
C LYS A 82 16.63 4.86 9.20
N GLU A 83 17.00 5.99 9.78
CA GLU A 83 16.86 6.26 11.22
C GLU A 83 15.40 6.15 11.68
N VAL A 84 14.47 6.79 10.94
CA VAL A 84 13.04 6.74 11.29
C VAL A 84 12.47 5.34 11.05
N PHE A 85 12.84 4.69 9.95
CA PHE A 85 12.38 3.35 9.60
C PHE A 85 12.76 2.30 10.64
N ASP A 86 14.02 2.33 11.10
CA ASP A 86 14.52 1.42 12.14
C ASP A 86 14.00 1.79 13.55
N GLY A 87 13.47 3.00 13.70
CA GLY A 87 12.96 3.52 14.97
C GLY A 87 11.71 2.80 15.48
N GLU A 88 11.58 2.67 16.80
CA GLU A 88 10.47 1.98 17.45
C GLU A 88 9.10 2.50 17.01
N ALA A 89 8.96 3.82 16.84
CA ALA A 89 7.72 4.43 16.45
C ALA A 89 7.23 3.94 15.07
N PHE A 90 8.14 3.85 14.09
CA PHE A 90 7.82 3.34 12.76
C PHE A 90 7.57 1.83 12.77
N GLN A 91 8.39 1.08 13.49
CA GLN A 91 8.23 -0.37 13.62
C GLN A 91 6.89 -0.73 14.30
N ASN A 92 6.38 0.12 15.18
CA ASN A 92 5.05 -0.06 15.77
C ASN A 92 3.91 0.22 14.76
N VAL A 93 4.11 1.08 13.75
CA VAL A 93 3.17 1.21 12.62
C VAL A 93 3.11 -0.11 11.84
N GLY A 94 4.24 -0.74 11.59
CA GLY A 94 4.33 -2.04 10.92
C GLY A 94 3.68 -3.20 11.69
N LYS A 95 3.33 -3.01 12.97
CA LYS A 95 2.60 -4.00 13.78
C LYS A 95 1.08 -3.82 13.75
N LEU A 96 0.57 -2.79 13.08
CA LEU A 96 -0.88 -2.63 12.89
C LEU A 96 -1.41 -3.71 11.95
N PRO A 97 -2.63 -4.23 12.16
CA PRO A 97 -3.20 -5.24 11.29
C PRO A 97 -3.18 -4.81 9.81
N GLY A 98 -2.68 -5.68 8.95
CA GLY A 98 -2.57 -5.42 7.52
C GLY A 98 -1.51 -4.38 7.12
N THR A 99 -0.57 -4.06 8.00
CA THR A 99 0.57 -3.19 7.70
C THR A 99 1.88 -3.94 7.90
N VAL A 100 2.85 -3.68 7.05
CA VAL A 100 4.19 -4.29 7.11
C VAL A 100 5.25 -3.23 6.74
N PRO A 101 6.40 -3.18 7.39
CA PRO A 101 7.51 -2.36 6.93
C PRO A 101 8.00 -2.86 5.57
N VAL A 102 8.20 -1.95 4.62
CA VAL A 102 8.69 -2.28 3.27
C VAL A 102 9.98 -1.53 3.01
N GLU A 103 10.96 -2.25 2.51
CA GLU A 103 12.21 -1.73 2.01
C GLU A 103 12.50 -2.37 0.66
N LEU A 104 12.79 -1.56 -0.37
CA LEU A 104 13.10 -2.05 -1.72
C LEU A 104 14.11 -1.14 -2.42
N PRO A 105 14.94 -1.67 -3.35
CA PRO A 105 15.83 -0.87 -4.17
C PRO A 105 15.06 0.15 -5.02
N LEU A 106 15.57 1.37 -5.17
CA LEU A 106 14.95 2.39 -6.04
C LEU A 106 14.79 1.92 -7.49
N ALA A 107 15.72 1.07 -7.95
CA ALA A 107 15.67 0.50 -9.30
C ALA A 107 14.40 -0.33 -9.56
N ASP A 108 13.83 -0.92 -8.51
CA ASP A 108 12.64 -1.77 -8.60
C ASP A 108 11.33 -0.97 -8.58
N MET A 109 11.39 0.34 -8.33
CA MET A 109 10.20 1.21 -8.33
C MET A 109 9.66 1.48 -9.74
N GLY A 110 10.46 1.26 -10.78
CA GLY A 110 10.02 1.35 -12.18
C GLY A 110 9.69 2.76 -12.68
N TYR A 111 10.15 3.82 -11.99
CA TYR A 111 9.99 5.20 -12.44
C TYR A 111 11.12 5.60 -13.39
N GLY A 112 10.80 6.52 -14.32
CA GLY A 112 11.72 7.08 -15.31
C GLY A 112 11.86 8.59 -15.17
N GLU A 113 12.11 9.24 -16.31
CA GLU A 113 12.30 10.69 -16.41
C GLU A 113 11.16 11.48 -15.77
N GLY A 114 11.50 12.57 -15.09
CA GLY A 114 10.54 13.44 -14.38
C GLY A 114 10.17 12.97 -12.97
N VAL A 115 10.62 11.77 -12.51
CA VAL A 115 10.44 11.32 -11.14
C VAL A 115 11.79 11.21 -10.44
N THR A 116 11.94 11.94 -9.35
CA THR A 116 13.10 11.84 -8.46
C THR A 116 12.70 11.17 -7.17
N VAL A 117 13.42 10.15 -6.74
CA VAL A 117 13.23 9.54 -5.42
C VAL A 117 14.36 9.98 -4.51
N VAL A 118 14.01 10.66 -3.42
CA VAL A 118 14.97 11.08 -2.40
C VAL A 118 15.15 9.95 -1.40
N SER A 119 16.35 9.42 -1.33
CA SER A 119 16.78 8.36 -0.43
C SER A 119 18.23 8.58 -0.01
N GLU A 120 18.65 7.98 1.10
CA GLU A 120 19.99 8.10 1.66
C GLU A 120 20.97 7.07 1.05
N ASP A 121 20.45 5.94 0.57
CA ASP A 121 21.23 4.76 0.24
C ASP A 121 20.63 3.92 -0.91
N ASP A 122 19.95 4.58 -1.84
CA ASP A 122 19.28 3.95 -2.98
C ASP A 122 18.18 2.93 -2.60
N MET A 123 17.68 3.00 -1.36
CA MET A 123 16.57 2.18 -0.89
C MET A 123 15.33 3.03 -0.61
N PHE A 124 14.18 2.62 -1.14
CA PHE A 124 12.89 3.17 -0.72
C PHE A 124 12.41 2.45 0.54
N ARG A 125 11.96 3.21 1.53
CA ARG A 125 11.38 2.71 2.78
C ARG A 125 10.03 3.36 3.03
N GLY A 126 9.10 2.55 3.51
CA GLY A 126 7.75 3.02 3.85
C GLY A 126 6.91 1.92 4.50
N PRO A 127 5.70 2.26 4.96
CA PRO A 127 4.76 1.25 5.39
C PRO A 127 4.09 0.63 4.16
N GLY A 128 4.15 -0.69 4.06
CA GLY A 128 3.35 -1.46 3.12
C GLY A 128 1.97 -1.76 3.69
N THR A 129 1.01 -2.07 2.83
CA THR A 129 -0.31 -2.54 3.22
C THR A 129 -0.61 -3.88 2.56
N VAL A 130 -1.15 -4.80 3.34
CA VAL A 130 -1.65 -6.08 2.84
C VAL A 130 -3.12 -5.92 2.49
N GLY A 131 -3.47 -6.12 1.22
CA GLY A 131 -4.85 -6.17 0.75
C GLY A 131 -5.40 -7.59 0.84
N ALA A 132 -6.69 -7.71 1.14
CA ALA A 132 -7.40 -8.97 1.10
C ALA A 132 -8.83 -8.77 0.62
N ASP A 133 -9.31 -9.66 -0.22
CA ASP A 133 -10.72 -9.79 -0.51
C ASP A 133 -11.38 -10.61 0.60
N ILE A 134 -12.30 -9.98 1.33
CA ILE A 134 -12.97 -10.62 2.47
C ILE A 134 -14.34 -11.14 2.08
N VAL A 135 -14.65 -12.33 2.55
CA VAL A 135 -15.94 -12.98 2.32
C VAL A 135 -16.59 -13.39 3.66
N ASN A 136 -17.89 -13.67 3.62
CA ASN A 136 -18.56 -14.23 4.79
C ASN A 136 -18.01 -15.64 5.07
N VAL A 137 -17.78 -15.96 6.34
CA VAL A 137 -17.32 -17.30 6.77
C VAL A 137 -18.22 -18.44 6.30
N ASN A 138 -19.50 -18.17 6.08
CA ASN A 138 -20.49 -19.13 5.58
C ASN A 138 -20.63 -19.12 4.04
N MET A 139 -19.72 -18.48 3.31
CA MET A 139 -19.71 -18.59 1.85
C MET A 139 -19.59 -20.06 1.45
N ASP A 140 -20.25 -20.44 0.37
CA ASP A 140 -20.12 -21.79 -0.18
C ASP A 140 -18.65 -22.09 -0.54
N PHE A 141 -18.21 -23.30 -0.19
CA PHE A 141 -16.83 -23.72 -0.38
C PHE A 141 -16.40 -23.66 -1.84
N ASP A 142 -17.23 -24.19 -2.76
CA ASP A 142 -16.89 -24.25 -4.17
C ASP A 142 -16.91 -22.87 -4.81
N LEU A 143 -17.79 -21.98 -4.35
CA LEU A 143 -17.80 -20.58 -4.78
C LEU A 143 -16.53 -19.86 -4.33
N ALA A 144 -16.15 -19.96 -3.08
CA ALA A 144 -14.92 -19.33 -2.56
C ALA A 144 -13.68 -19.87 -3.29
N LYS A 145 -13.62 -21.18 -3.51
CA LYS A 145 -12.55 -21.84 -4.26
C LYS A 145 -12.47 -21.32 -5.70
N SER A 146 -13.63 -21.23 -6.37
CA SER A 146 -13.69 -20.76 -7.77
C SER A 146 -13.28 -19.29 -7.90
N LEU A 147 -13.70 -18.42 -6.97
CA LEU A 147 -13.31 -17.01 -6.94
C LEU A 147 -11.80 -16.86 -6.75
N THR A 148 -11.23 -17.60 -5.80
CA THR A 148 -9.78 -17.57 -5.54
C THR A 148 -9.00 -18.12 -6.72
N ALA A 149 -9.43 -19.22 -7.34
CA ALA A 149 -8.80 -19.75 -8.54
C ALA A 149 -8.86 -18.78 -9.73
N ALA A 150 -9.98 -18.08 -9.91
CA ALA A 150 -10.11 -17.02 -10.90
C ALA A 150 -9.15 -15.86 -10.64
N PHE A 151 -8.98 -15.44 -9.38
CA PHE A 151 -7.97 -14.45 -8.99
C PHE A 151 -6.55 -14.92 -9.36
N ILE A 152 -6.14 -16.10 -8.89
CA ILE A 152 -4.81 -16.67 -9.14
C ILE A 152 -4.50 -16.74 -10.64
N ASN A 153 -5.44 -17.26 -11.44
CA ASN A 153 -5.26 -17.43 -12.88
C ASN A 153 -5.16 -16.11 -13.66
N ASN A 154 -5.55 -14.99 -13.06
CA ASN A 154 -5.59 -13.68 -13.71
C ASN A 154 -4.65 -12.65 -13.06
N ILE A 155 -3.80 -13.04 -12.09
CA ILE A 155 -2.86 -12.12 -11.43
C ILE A 155 -2.04 -11.37 -12.49
N GLU A 156 -1.34 -12.09 -13.36
CA GLU A 156 -0.44 -11.47 -14.34
C GLU A 156 -1.18 -10.71 -15.44
N THR A 157 -2.32 -11.22 -15.89
CA THR A 157 -3.00 -10.68 -17.08
C THR A 157 -3.97 -9.54 -16.77
N ILE A 158 -4.50 -9.49 -15.56
CA ILE A 158 -5.50 -8.49 -15.16
C ILE A 158 -4.95 -7.62 -14.04
N TYR A 159 -4.53 -8.23 -12.93
CA TYR A 159 -4.16 -7.47 -11.74
C TYR A 159 -2.88 -6.67 -11.96
N HIS A 160 -1.82 -7.28 -12.48
CA HIS A 160 -0.56 -6.57 -12.73
C HIS A 160 -0.61 -5.58 -13.90
N THR A 161 -1.56 -5.72 -14.83
CA THR A 161 -1.59 -4.91 -16.04
C THR A 161 -2.77 -3.97 -16.16
N LYS A 162 -3.89 -4.24 -15.51
CA LYS A 162 -5.17 -3.55 -15.72
C LYS A 162 -5.72 -2.86 -14.47
N ALA A 163 -5.51 -3.43 -13.29
CA ALA A 163 -6.03 -2.85 -12.07
C ALA A 163 -5.16 -1.66 -11.63
N PRO A 164 -5.76 -0.47 -11.36
CA PRO A 164 -5.01 0.77 -11.12
C PRO A 164 -4.11 0.75 -9.88
N PHE A 165 -4.37 -0.15 -8.93
CA PHE A 165 -3.59 -0.26 -7.69
C PHE A 165 -2.73 -1.54 -7.62
N MET A 166 -2.75 -2.34 -8.67
CA MET A 166 -2.18 -3.68 -8.67
C MET A 166 -0.82 -3.81 -9.38
N PRO A 167 -0.44 -2.98 -10.37
CA PRO A 167 0.91 -3.04 -10.93
C PRO A 167 1.97 -2.85 -9.84
N GLY A 168 2.95 -3.73 -9.80
CA GLY A 168 4.06 -3.66 -8.84
C GLY A 168 3.74 -4.14 -7.41
N THR A 169 2.54 -4.63 -7.12
CA THR A 169 2.24 -5.28 -5.85
C THR A 169 2.54 -6.78 -5.92
N TRP A 170 2.89 -7.39 -4.78
CA TRP A 170 3.16 -8.82 -4.68
C TRP A 170 1.84 -9.60 -4.52
N HIS A 171 1.10 -9.75 -5.62
CA HIS A 171 -0.16 -10.49 -5.61
C HIS A 171 0.08 -11.98 -5.53
N GLY A 172 -0.74 -12.65 -4.77
CA GLY A 172 -0.63 -14.05 -4.54
C GLY A 172 0.51 -14.47 -3.60
N GLU A 173 1.20 -13.50 -2.98
CA GLU A 173 2.15 -13.81 -1.94
C GLU A 173 1.45 -14.33 -0.69
N THR A 174 1.87 -15.47 -0.21
CA THR A 174 1.29 -16.14 0.96
C THR A 174 2.30 -16.29 2.10
N ASP A 175 3.54 -15.80 1.94
CA ASP A 175 4.54 -15.82 3.00
C ASP A 175 4.06 -14.97 4.18
N PRO A 176 3.94 -15.53 5.38
CA PRO A 176 3.52 -14.81 6.58
C PRO A 176 4.41 -13.63 6.94
N ALA A 177 5.68 -13.66 6.55
CA ALA A 177 6.61 -12.55 6.77
C ALA A 177 6.26 -11.31 5.91
N ILE A 178 5.59 -11.52 4.77
CA ILE A 178 5.19 -10.46 3.85
C ILE A 178 3.71 -10.09 4.05
N THR A 179 2.83 -11.10 4.18
CA THR A 179 1.37 -10.87 4.23
C THR A 179 0.83 -10.63 5.63
N ASP A 180 1.62 -10.87 6.66
CA ASP A 180 1.22 -10.79 8.09
C ASP A 180 -0.04 -11.61 8.43
N MET A 181 -0.35 -12.64 7.64
CA MET A 181 -1.54 -13.47 7.87
C MET A 181 -1.45 -14.31 9.15
N CYS A 182 -0.25 -14.47 9.71
CA CYS A 182 -0.01 -15.18 10.96
C CYS A 182 0.40 -14.27 12.13
N GLY A 183 0.55 -12.99 11.87
CA GLY A 183 0.94 -12.00 12.88
C GLY A 183 -0.28 -11.33 13.53
N ASN A 184 -0.35 -10.02 13.42
CA ASN A 184 -1.41 -9.20 13.99
C ASN A 184 -2.73 -9.25 13.20
N ASN A 185 -2.77 -9.96 12.08
CA ASN A 185 -3.97 -10.05 11.25
C ASN A 185 -4.92 -11.12 11.81
N PRO A 186 -6.13 -10.74 12.27
CA PRO A 186 -7.09 -11.70 12.81
C PRO A 186 -7.87 -12.48 11.73
N ILE A 187 -7.64 -12.14 10.44
CA ILE A 187 -8.39 -12.73 9.32
C ILE A 187 -7.71 -14.02 8.90
N LYS A 188 -8.53 -15.07 8.70
CA LYS A 188 -8.10 -16.38 8.20
C LYS A 188 -8.53 -16.56 6.75
N TYR A 189 -7.80 -17.37 6.01
CA TYR A 189 -8.27 -17.80 4.70
C TYR A 189 -9.55 -18.61 4.83
N HIS A 190 -10.50 -18.37 3.93
CA HIS A 190 -11.66 -19.24 3.79
C HIS A 190 -11.20 -20.65 3.34
N PRO A 191 -11.78 -21.78 3.84
CA PRO A 191 -11.34 -23.12 3.45
C PRO A 191 -11.29 -23.37 1.94
N GLY A 192 -12.24 -22.84 1.18
CA GLY A 192 -12.22 -22.90 -0.29
C GLY A 192 -11.04 -22.12 -0.88
N ALA A 193 -10.67 -20.96 -0.30
CA ALA A 193 -9.50 -20.20 -0.74
C ALA A 193 -8.20 -20.96 -0.44
N VAL A 194 -8.08 -21.58 0.74
CA VAL A 194 -6.94 -22.46 1.07
C VAL A 194 -6.76 -23.53 -0.01
N ALA A 195 -7.84 -24.24 -0.36
CA ALA A 195 -7.80 -25.29 -1.36
C ALA A 195 -7.32 -24.77 -2.73
N ALA A 196 -7.81 -23.60 -3.16
CA ALA A 196 -7.39 -23.04 -4.45
C ALA A 196 -5.92 -22.61 -4.46
N TRP A 197 -5.42 -21.99 -3.39
CA TRP A 197 -4.02 -21.61 -3.27
C TRP A 197 -3.10 -22.85 -3.26
N GLU A 198 -3.46 -23.88 -2.48
CA GLU A 198 -2.68 -25.11 -2.40
C GLU A 198 -2.67 -25.89 -3.74
N GLU A 199 -3.78 -25.91 -4.45
CA GLU A 199 -3.85 -26.49 -5.82
C GLU A 199 -2.99 -25.72 -6.83
N ALA A 200 -2.80 -24.42 -6.62
CA ALA A 200 -1.90 -23.59 -7.44
C ALA A 200 -0.41 -23.71 -7.03
N GLY A 201 -0.10 -24.53 -6.01
CA GLY A 201 1.27 -24.80 -5.57
C GLY A 201 1.77 -23.90 -4.44
N TYR A 202 0.91 -23.05 -3.85
CA TYR A 202 1.26 -22.24 -2.69
C TYR A 202 1.08 -23.02 -1.40
N THR A 203 1.82 -22.61 -0.36
CA THR A 203 1.68 -23.18 0.98
C THR A 203 0.99 -22.18 1.89
N ILE A 204 -0.21 -22.49 2.39
CA ILE A 204 -0.87 -21.69 3.40
C ILE A 204 -0.46 -22.21 4.78
N PRO A 205 0.15 -21.37 5.62
CA PRO A 205 0.56 -21.77 6.95
C PRO A 205 -0.66 -22.04 7.85
N ASP A 206 -0.52 -22.98 8.78
CA ASP A 206 -1.61 -23.40 9.65
C ASP A 206 -2.18 -22.26 10.51
N CYS A 207 -1.34 -21.29 10.89
CA CYS A 207 -1.79 -20.10 11.60
C CYS A 207 -2.72 -19.20 10.79
N ALA A 208 -2.75 -19.33 9.45
CA ALA A 208 -3.61 -18.57 8.55
C ALA A 208 -4.85 -19.35 8.07
N LYS A 209 -4.99 -20.62 8.44
CA LYS A 209 -6.14 -21.48 8.13
C LYS A 209 -7.28 -21.37 9.14
#